data_52c2572075f1745c497a0067c312dc1c
#
_entry.id   52c2572075f1745c497a0067c312dc1c
#
_cell.length_a   1.000
_cell.length_b   1.000
_cell.length_c   1.000
_cell.angle_alpha   90.00
_cell.angle_beta   90.00
_cell.angle_gamma   90.00
#
_symmetry.space_group_name_H-M   'P 1'
#
loop_
_entity.id
_entity.type
_entity.pdbx_description
1 polymer ?
#
loop_
_entity_poly.entity_id
_entity_poly.type
_entity_poly.pdbx_seq_one_letter_code
_entity_poly.pdbx_strand_id
1 'polypeptide(L)'
;MFDKPKSIYEIDFKPQDKVFPSPADWRDQFIYFLLVDRFNNGDKKIPAYKPGNFVKKRNDSDGEKWQGGTLKGIMDRLDYIKNLGCTAIWLSPVFKNRKEMNTYHGYAIQNFLDIDPRFGTIEDLQKLVQTAHKKEMYVILDIVVNHTGDNWIYPGGHPYFYSNGETFSFGSWRIANSEKGIQWPDDAVWPVEFQNPDWYRRKGEIVHWDSFPEAREGDFCSLKELDTSNKMVLKSLIDIYKFWIAAADIDGYRLDAIKHIEDSNTSIFCSAIREYAEKIGKKNFFLFGEIIGDDKLIDQYIGRNARLPESNERFPALDAALDFPLWGILEWVIKGLINPSELRVRYERFKEIYTDHGQASQYFVTFIDNHDQIGRNPRGRFLYNNPFQNQVILAMGYLLTSMGIPCIYYGTEQGFNGGGDHDKYIRECMFGEKWGAFNTTGFHFFNLNHPIYKSIKEIAAIRKMEPALRYGRQYFREISGNGVNFGFPIDSNCTLAYSRILDDTEILIVMNLDAKQRMDYINVDSYLSPAGKKMINLLKPEESVEIIHSGSRNAVRVSLDTHEMGIFKLNSIRR
;
A
#
# COMPACT_ATOMS: atom_id res chain seq x y z
N MET A 1 10.78 23.11 22.67
CA MET A 1 10.68 21.69 23.08
C MET A 1 9.19 21.42 23.25
N PHE A 2 8.61 20.60 22.40
CA PHE A 2 7.21 20.21 22.53
C PHE A 2 7.06 19.49 23.86
N ASP A 3 6.19 20.01 24.73
CA ASP A 3 5.84 19.28 25.95
C ASP A 3 4.99 18.09 25.53
N LYS A 4 5.53 16.87 25.67
CA LYS A 4 4.89 15.65 25.18
C LYS A 4 3.64 15.37 26.02
N PRO A 5 2.43 15.34 25.40
CA PRO A 5 1.22 15.08 26.17
C PRO A 5 1.24 13.66 26.74
N LYS A 6 0.80 13.50 27.98
CA LYS A 6 0.67 12.22 28.69
C LYS A 6 -0.77 11.76 28.77
N SER A 7 -1.70 12.65 28.45
CA SER A 7 -3.14 12.47 28.49
C SER A 7 -3.77 13.02 27.21
N ILE A 8 -4.88 12.43 26.78
CA ILE A 8 -5.69 12.97 25.68
C ILE A 8 -6.23 14.37 25.97
N TYR A 9 -6.38 14.74 27.25
CA TYR A 9 -6.83 16.06 27.66
C TYR A 9 -5.76 17.16 27.58
N GLU A 10 -4.51 16.79 27.33
CA GLU A 10 -3.38 17.70 27.12
C GLU A 10 -3.11 17.97 25.63
N ILE A 11 -3.88 17.36 24.72
CA ILE A 11 -3.68 17.46 23.28
C ILE A 11 -4.13 18.83 22.76
N ASP A 12 -3.26 19.48 21.97
CA ASP A 12 -3.62 20.66 21.18
C ASP A 12 -3.88 20.25 19.72
N PHE A 13 -5.05 20.63 19.21
CA PHE A 13 -5.48 20.37 17.84
C PHE A 13 -5.19 21.54 16.89
N LYS A 14 -4.50 22.58 17.35
CA LYS A 14 -4.22 23.74 16.51
C LYS A 14 -2.95 23.49 15.69
N PRO A 15 -3.01 23.53 14.34
CA PRO A 15 -1.82 23.49 13.53
C PRO A 15 -0.88 24.64 13.86
N GLN A 16 0.42 24.39 13.87
CA GLN A 16 1.43 25.44 14.15
C GLN A 16 1.57 26.43 13.00
N ASP A 17 1.45 25.92 11.78
CA ASP A 17 1.61 26.66 10.52
C ASP A 17 0.42 26.44 9.59
N LYS A 18 0.42 27.16 8.46
CA LYS A 18 -0.50 26.90 7.36
C LYS A 18 -0.23 25.50 6.80
N VAL A 19 -1.26 24.65 6.81
CA VAL A 19 -1.16 23.28 6.29
C VAL A 19 -0.90 23.24 4.79
N PHE A 20 -0.17 22.23 4.34
CA PHE A 20 0.02 21.94 2.92
C PHE A 20 -1.30 21.47 2.30
N PRO A 21 -1.71 21.99 1.12
CA PRO A 21 -2.99 21.63 0.53
C PRO A 21 -3.00 20.16 0.10
N SER A 22 -4.13 19.48 0.31
CA SER A 22 -4.35 18.13 -0.22
C SER A 22 -4.33 18.11 -1.75
N PRO A 23 -4.04 16.97 -2.39
CA PRO A 23 -4.16 16.85 -3.84
C PRO A 23 -5.62 17.01 -4.28
N ALA A 24 -5.82 17.46 -5.50
CA ALA A 24 -7.16 17.52 -6.08
C ALA A 24 -7.78 16.12 -6.22
N ASP A 25 -6.96 15.13 -6.58
CA ASP A 25 -7.36 13.74 -6.76
C ASP A 25 -6.21 12.79 -6.40
N TRP A 26 -6.49 11.76 -5.59
CA TRP A 26 -5.49 10.78 -5.21
C TRP A 26 -5.13 9.81 -6.35
N ARG A 27 -5.94 9.70 -7.41
CA ARG A 27 -5.58 8.96 -8.64
C ARG A 27 -4.39 9.57 -9.38
N ASP A 28 -4.05 10.83 -9.10
CA ASP A 28 -2.85 11.48 -9.62
C ASP A 28 -1.57 11.00 -8.95
N GLN A 29 -1.70 10.36 -7.78
CA GLN A 29 -0.55 9.98 -6.99
C GLN A 29 -0.03 8.60 -7.36
N PHE A 30 1.28 8.41 -7.16
CA PHE A 30 1.97 7.14 -7.14
C PHE A 30 2.65 7.02 -5.78
N ILE A 31 2.21 6.05 -4.98
CA ILE A 31 2.61 5.89 -3.58
C ILE A 31 3.85 5.02 -3.49
N TYR A 32 4.83 5.43 -2.69
CA TYR A 32 5.98 4.63 -2.28
C TYR A 32 5.81 4.18 -0.83
N PHE A 33 5.59 2.89 -0.61
CA PHE A 33 5.45 2.31 0.73
C PHE A 33 6.79 1.82 1.26
N LEU A 34 7.13 2.17 2.49
CA LEU A 34 8.36 1.75 3.13
C LEU A 34 8.20 1.44 4.63
N LEU A 35 9.01 0.49 5.12
CA LEU A 35 9.25 0.28 6.54
C LEU A 35 10.37 1.22 6.99
N VAL A 36 10.11 2.06 8.00
CA VAL A 36 11.06 3.07 8.48
C VAL A 36 12.39 2.44 8.89
N ASP A 37 12.33 1.35 9.68
CA ASP A 37 13.52 0.62 10.14
C ASP A 37 14.38 0.04 9.01
N ARG A 38 13.79 -0.24 7.85
CA ARG A 38 14.42 -1.01 6.76
C ARG A 38 14.86 -0.15 5.58
N PHE A 39 14.47 1.12 5.54
CA PHE A 39 14.68 1.92 4.35
C PHE A 39 16.05 2.58 4.28
N ASN A 40 16.41 3.46 5.24
CA ASN A 40 17.72 4.11 5.26
C ASN A 40 18.07 4.64 6.67
N ASN A 41 19.33 4.45 7.07
CA ASN A 41 19.85 4.96 8.34
C ASN A 41 20.61 6.29 8.20
N GLY A 42 20.81 6.78 6.97
CA GLY A 42 21.57 8.00 6.67
C GLY A 42 23.10 7.81 6.65
N ASP A 43 23.62 6.59 6.84
CA ASP A 43 25.06 6.32 6.76
C ASP A 43 25.54 6.34 5.30
N LYS A 44 26.33 7.34 4.95
CA LYS A 44 26.89 7.51 3.60
C LYS A 44 28.12 6.64 3.32
N LYS A 45 28.63 5.91 4.32
CA LYS A 45 29.82 5.06 4.17
C LYS A 45 29.50 3.67 3.62
N ILE A 46 28.26 3.25 3.68
CA ILE A 46 27.83 1.95 3.15
C ILE A 46 27.96 1.99 1.63
N PRO A 47 28.72 1.07 0.99
CA PRO A 47 28.91 1.04 -0.46
C PRO A 47 27.67 0.54 -1.20
N ALA A 48 27.53 0.95 -2.47
CA ALA A 48 26.48 0.45 -3.34
C ALA A 48 26.67 -1.03 -3.68
N TYR A 49 25.58 -1.79 -3.65
CA TYR A 49 25.56 -3.17 -4.14
C TYR A 49 25.83 -3.19 -5.67
N LYS A 50 26.72 -4.10 -6.10
CA LYS A 50 26.97 -4.40 -7.52
C LYS A 50 26.90 -5.92 -7.70
N PRO A 51 26.12 -6.42 -8.66
CA PRO A 51 26.12 -7.84 -8.97
C PRO A 51 27.55 -8.34 -9.23
N GLY A 52 27.90 -9.51 -8.65
CA GLY A 52 29.24 -10.08 -8.75
C GLY A 52 30.26 -9.65 -7.68
N ASN A 53 29.91 -8.72 -6.78
CA ASN A 53 30.76 -8.43 -5.63
C ASN A 53 30.87 -9.67 -4.72
N PHE A 54 32.04 -9.82 -4.05
CA PHE A 54 32.14 -10.77 -2.95
C PHE A 54 31.20 -10.36 -1.84
N VAL A 55 30.29 -11.25 -1.45
CA VAL A 55 29.19 -10.92 -0.53
C VAL A 55 29.37 -11.70 0.77
N LYS A 56 29.40 -10.99 1.88
CA LYS A 56 29.21 -11.62 3.18
C LYS A 56 27.73 -11.93 3.33
N LYS A 57 27.39 -13.20 3.60
CA LYS A 57 26.01 -13.63 3.84
C LYS A 57 25.48 -13.03 5.13
N ARG A 58 24.20 -12.68 5.13
CA ARG A 58 23.47 -12.25 6.33
C ARG A 58 23.29 -13.41 7.30
N ASN A 59 23.19 -13.10 8.60
CA ASN A 59 22.82 -14.08 9.61
C ASN A 59 21.32 -14.09 9.77
N ASP A 60 20.68 -15.25 9.73
CA ASP A 60 19.24 -15.40 9.80
C ASP A 60 18.60 -14.81 11.07
N SER A 61 19.31 -14.86 12.20
CA SER A 61 18.88 -14.26 13.47
C SER A 61 18.78 -12.73 13.46
N ASP A 62 19.35 -12.05 12.44
CA ASP A 62 19.34 -10.59 12.38
C ASP A 62 18.07 -10.04 11.73
N GLY A 63 17.33 -10.86 10.97
CA GLY A 63 16.14 -10.42 10.24
C GLY A 63 14.98 -9.92 11.11
N GLU A 64 14.86 -10.44 12.32
CA GLU A 64 13.82 -10.06 13.29
C GLU A 64 14.23 -8.89 14.20
N LYS A 65 15.47 -8.42 14.09
CA LYS A 65 16.00 -7.34 14.91
C LYS A 65 15.84 -5.98 14.23
N TRP A 66 15.90 -4.94 15.03
CA TRP A 66 16.03 -3.56 14.56
C TRP A 66 17.28 -3.42 13.70
N GLN A 67 17.14 -2.73 12.55
CA GLN A 67 18.26 -2.48 11.63
C GLN A 67 18.73 -1.02 11.67
N GLY A 68 17.90 -0.10 12.16
CA GLY A 68 18.30 1.27 12.44
C GLY A 68 17.99 2.28 11.35
N GLY A 69 17.01 2.02 10.51
CA GLY A 69 16.44 3.04 9.63
C GLY A 69 15.79 4.18 10.43
N THR A 70 15.84 5.40 9.91
CA THR A 70 15.41 6.61 10.62
C THR A 70 14.63 7.58 9.72
N LEU A 71 13.83 8.48 10.33
CA LEU A 71 13.14 9.56 9.63
C LEU A 71 14.11 10.48 8.87
N LYS A 72 15.30 10.77 9.45
CA LYS A 72 16.37 11.51 8.76
C LYS A 72 16.91 10.74 7.56
N GLY A 73 17.09 9.44 7.71
CA GLY A 73 17.52 8.57 6.61
C GLY A 73 16.53 8.60 5.44
N ILE A 74 15.22 8.58 5.73
CA ILE A 74 14.18 8.71 4.69
C ILE A 74 14.28 10.07 4.00
N MET A 75 14.42 11.14 4.77
CA MET A 75 14.56 12.51 4.22
C MET A 75 15.73 12.63 3.24
N ASP A 76 16.85 11.97 3.52
CA ASP A 76 18.03 11.92 2.63
C ASP A 76 17.77 11.20 1.29
N ARG A 77 16.69 10.43 1.18
CA ARG A 77 16.32 9.63 0.00
C ARG A 77 15.04 10.08 -0.70
N LEU A 78 14.45 11.20 -0.32
CA LEU A 78 13.24 11.72 -0.98
C LEU A 78 13.45 11.97 -2.47
N ASP A 79 14.65 12.43 -2.89
CA ASP A 79 14.95 12.61 -4.32
C ASP A 79 15.02 11.28 -5.08
N TYR A 80 15.49 10.21 -4.46
CA TYR A 80 15.45 8.87 -5.04
C TYR A 80 14.00 8.42 -5.31
N ILE A 81 13.11 8.61 -4.34
CA ILE A 81 11.70 8.27 -4.44
C ILE A 81 10.99 9.15 -5.49
N LYS A 82 11.22 10.45 -5.45
CA LYS A 82 10.64 11.41 -6.42
C LYS A 82 11.12 11.14 -7.85
N ASN A 83 12.38 10.82 -8.04
CA ASN A 83 12.95 10.51 -9.36
C ASN A 83 12.40 9.21 -9.96
N LEU A 84 11.91 8.28 -9.14
CA LEU A 84 11.18 7.09 -9.61
C LEU A 84 9.82 7.46 -10.22
N GLY A 85 9.29 8.64 -9.89
CA GLY A 85 7.98 9.12 -10.29
C GLY A 85 6.94 9.10 -9.17
N CYS A 86 7.31 8.65 -7.96
CA CYS A 86 6.40 8.66 -6.82
C CYS A 86 6.15 10.07 -6.32
N THR A 87 4.90 10.35 -5.95
CA THR A 87 4.42 11.65 -5.49
C THR A 87 3.84 11.62 -4.08
N ALA A 88 3.76 10.44 -3.48
CA ALA A 88 3.41 10.25 -2.09
C ALA A 88 4.28 9.17 -1.46
N ILE A 89 4.57 9.29 -0.17
CA ILE A 89 5.21 8.25 0.64
C ILE A 89 4.23 7.75 1.69
N TRP A 90 4.20 6.43 1.89
CA TRP A 90 3.50 5.79 3.00
C TRP A 90 4.54 5.20 3.94
N LEU A 91 4.56 5.68 5.17
CA LEU A 91 5.47 5.28 6.24
C LEU A 91 4.79 4.23 7.12
N SER A 92 5.48 3.11 7.43
CA SER A 92 5.04 2.22 8.52
C SER A 92 4.89 2.99 9.83
N PRO A 93 4.13 2.47 10.84
CA PRO A 93 3.88 3.23 12.06
C PRO A 93 5.17 3.71 12.73
N VAL A 94 5.20 4.99 13.10
CA VAL A 94 6.38 5.66 13.68
C VAL A 94 6.28 5.83 15.19
N PHE A 95 5.16 5.43 15.79
CA PHE A 95 4.86 5.65 17.21
C PHE A 95 5.72 4.78 18.11
N LYS A 96 5.89 5.20 19.36
CA LYS A 96 6.79 4.52 20.29
C LYS A 96 6.31 3.11 20.59
N ASN A 97 7.19 2.15 20.39
CA ASN A 97 7.07 0.74 20.76
C ASN A 97 7.90 0.44 22.01
N ARG A 98 7.64 -0.69 22.65
CA ARG A 98 8.41 -1.11 23.84
C ARG A 98 9.88 -1.31 23.48
N LYS A 99 10.76 -0.82 24.38
CA LYS A 99 12.22 -0.82 24.18
C LYS A 99 12.80 -2.23 24.12
N GLU A 100 12.28 -3.13 24.93
CA GLU A 100 12.76 -4.51 25.08
C GLU A 100 12.27 -5.47 23.99
N MET A 101 11.37 -5.04 23.11
CA MET A 101 10.78 -5.88 22.08
C MET A 101 11.31 -5.58 20.68
N ASN A 102 11.45 -6.60 19.85
CA ASN A 102 11.89 -6.48 18.46
C ASN A 102 10.73 -6.14 17.51
N THR A 103 9.97 -5.10 17.84
CA THR A 103 8.79 -4.64 17.06
C THR A 103 9.15 -3.56 16.04
N TYR A 104 10.24 -3.79 15.29
CA TYR A 104 10.80 -2.85 14.30
C TYR A 104 9.80 -2.39 13.21
N HIS A 105 8.72 -3.14 13.04
CA HIS A 105 7.65 -2.82 12.09
C HIS A 105 6.75 -1.68 12.54
N GLY A 106 6.73 -1.34 13.84
CA GLY A 106 5.99 -0.21 14.39
C GLY A 106 4.56 -0.50 14.87
N TYR A 107 3.98 -1.67 14.55
CA TYR A 107 2.56 -1.97 14.84
C TYR A 107 2.27 -2.28 16.32
N ALA A 108 3.27 -2.51 17.17
CA ALA A 108 3.09 -2.81 18.59
C ALA A 108 3.20 -1.55 19.47
N ILE A 109 2.29 -0.61 19.29
CA ILE A 109 2.36 0.72 19.89
C ILE A 109 2.25 0.64 21.41
N GLN A 110 3.21 1.28 22.10
CA GLN A 110 3.20 1.54 23.54
C GLN A 110 2.70 2.95 23.85
N ASN A 111 3.16 3.94 23.07
CA ASN A 111 2.76 5.33 23.26
C ASN A 111 2.30 5.93 21.94
N PHE A 112 1.01 6.25 21.87
CA PHE A 112 0.36 6.82 20.69
C PHE A 112 0.66 8.31 20.48
N LEU A 113 1.24 9.00 21.48
CA LEU A 113 1.53 10.44 21.44
C LEU A 113 3.03 10.75 21.36
N ASP A 114 3.87 9.74 21.12
CA ASP A 114 5.33 9.91 20.97
C ASP A 114 5.86 9.14 19.77
N ILE A 115 6.93 9.66 19.17
CA ILE A 115 7.69 8.97 18.12
C ILE A 115 8.66 7.99 18.79
N ASP A 116 8.85 6.82 18.17
CA ASP A 116 9.86 5.89 18.63
C ASP A 116 11.26 6.52 18.54
N PRO A 117 12.01 6.60 19.64
CA PRO A 117 13.31 7.28 19.65
C PRO A 117 14.35 6.62 18.72
N ARG A 118 14.12 5.36 18.32
CA ARG A 118 14.97 4.68 17.31
C ARG A 118 14.72 5.22 15.91
N PHE A 119 13.55 5.74 15.61
CA PHE A 119 13.22 6.40 14.34
C PHE A 119 13.59 7.88 14.32
N GLY A 120 13.52 8.55 15.47
CA GLY A 120 13.79 9.98 15.60
C GLY A 120 12.90 10.68 16.61
N THR A 121 12.57 11.93 16.35
CA THR A 121 11.72 12.78 17.19
C THR A 121 10.53 13.31 16.41
N ILE A 122 9.60 13.98 17.09
CA ILE A 122 8.47 14.65 16.43
C ILE A 122 8.97 15.75 15.48
N GLU A 123 10.03 16.47 15.85
CA GLU A 123 10.65 17.48 15.01
C GLU A 123 11.28 16.86 13.75
N ASP A 124 11.82 15.65 13.85
CA ASP A 124 12.34 14.91 12.68
C ASP A 124 11.20 14.52 11.73
N LEU A 125 10.03 14.10 12.27
CA LEU A 125 8.84 13.83 11.45
C LEU A 125 8.33 15.11 10.78
N GLN A 126 8.19 16.20 11.53
CA GLN A 126 7.79 17.50 10.99
C GLN A 126 8.71 17.94 9.85
N LYS A 127 10.01 17.82 10.06
CA LYS A 127 11.03 18.19 9.05
C LYS A 127 10.98 17.29 7.82
N LEU A 128 10.73 15.98 7.99
CA LEU A 128 10.53 15.07 6.88
C LEU A 128 9.31 15.48 6.05
N VAL A 129 8.15 15.73 6.70
CA VAL A 129 6.93 16.15 6.03
C VAL A 129 7.11 17.48 5.30
N GLN A 130 7.66 18.49 5.95
CA GLN A 130 7.96 19.79 5.33
C GLN A 130 8.91 19.65 4.12
N THR A 131 9.90 18.74 4.20
CA THR A 131 10.84 18.52 3.10
C THR A 131 10.15 17.79 1.93
N ALA A 132 9.26 16.85 2.23
CA ALA A 132 8.42 16.18 1.23
C ALA A 132 7.49 17.19 0.53
N HIS A 133 6.79 18.05 1.28
CA HIS A 133 5.91 19.09 0.75
C HIS A 133 6.65 20.09 -0.14
N LYS A 134 7.86 20.52 0.22
CA LYS A 134 8.72 21.36 -0.65
C LYS A 134 9.07 20.67 -1.98
N LYS A 135 9.00 19.35 -2.02
CA LYS A 135 9.19 18.54 -3.22
C LYS A 135 7.87 18.16 -3.89
N GLU A 136 6.75 18.73 -3.45
CA GLU A 136 5.40 18.37 -3.94
C GLU A 136 5.12 16.86 -3.79
N MET A 137 5.50 16.31 -2.65
CA MET A 137 5.23 14.93 -2.26
C MET A 137 4.36 14.91 -1.00
N TYR A 138 3.35 14.05 -0.97
CA TYR A 138 2.46 13.84 0.16
C TYR A 138 3.01 12.79 1.13
N VAL A 139 2.61 12.88 2.39
CA VAL A 139 3.02 11.92 3.43
C VAL A 139 1.81 11.27 4.07
N ILE A 140 1.76 9.95 3.98
CA ILE A 140 0.73 9.11 4.57
C ILE A 140 1.37 8.35 5.74
N LEU A 141 0.77 8.45 6.92
CA LEU A 141 1.16 7.64 8.07
C LEU A 141 0.31 6.35 8.13
N ASP A 142 0.99 5.26 8.44
CA ASP A 142 0.31 4.05 8.90
C ASP A 142 -0.10 4.20 10.36
N ILE A 143 -1.36 3.91 10.66
CA ILE A 143 -1.93 4.05 11.98
C ILE A 143 -2.63 2.77 12.43
N VAL A 144 -2.56 2.49 13.72
CA VAL A 144 -3.22 1.34 14.35
C VAL A 144 -4.35 1.83 15.23
N VAL A 145 -5.57 1.41 14.91
CA VAL A 145 -6.80 1.76 15.66
C VAL A 145 -7.42 0.56 16.35
N ASN A 146 -6.98 -0.64 15.99
CA ASN A 146 -7.52 -1.91 16.46
C ASN A 146 -6.94 -2.36 17.81
N HIS A 147 -5.64 -2.20 18.01
CA HIS A 147 -4.92 -2.79 19.14
C HIS A 147 -3.79 -1.90 19.65
N THR A 148 -3.28 -2.22 20.83
CA THR A 148 -1.99 -1.72 21.34
C THR A 148 -0.92 -2.82 21.24
N GLY A 149 0.33 -2.47 21.52
CA GLY A 149 1.39 -3.47 21.71
C GLY A 149 1.07 -4.43 22.86
N ASP A 150 1.94 -5.43 23.05
CA ASP A 150 1.87 -6.35 24.20
C ASP A 150 2.28 -5.62 25.50
N ASN A 151 1.41 -4.68 25.94
CA ASN A 151 1.68 -3.75 27.04
C ASN A 151 1.20 -4.24 28.42
N TRP A 152 0.46 -5.35 28.44
CA TRP A 152 -0.02 -6.00 29.66
C TRP A 152 -0.12 -7.52 29.46
N ILE A 153 -0.27 -8.26 30.54
CA ILE A 153 -0.28 -9.73 30.53
C ILE A 153 -1.57 -10.27 31.15
N TYR A 154 -2.01 -11.43 30.67
CA TYR A 154 -3.05 -12.22 31.31
C TYR A 154 -2.50 -13.00 32.52
N PRO A 155 -3.35 -13.29 33.55
CA PRO A 155 -2.97 -14.24 34.58
C PRO A 155 -2.76 -15.64 34.00
N GLY A 156 -1.61 -16.26 34.27
CA GLY A 156 -1.33 -17.63 33.83
C GLY A 156 -0.91 -17.80 32.37
N GLY A 157 -0.69 -16.72 31.62
CA GLY A 157 -0.23 -16.73 30.24
C GLY A 157 -1.28 -16.23 29.25
N HIS A 158 -0.96 -16.22 27.95
CA HIS A 158 -1.83 -15.68 26.91
C HIS A 158 -2.86 -16.78 26.49
N PRO A 159 -4.17 -16.59 26.75
CA PRO A 159 -5.18 -17.55 26.33
C PRO A 159 -5.51 -17.44 24.86
N TYR A 160 -6.10 -18.50 24.29
CA TYR A 160 -6.76 -18.42 22.99
C TYR A 160 -8.21 -17.95 23.12
N PHE A 161 -8.79 -17.44 22.04
CA PHE A 161 -10.19 -17.06 21.97
C PHE A 161 -11.11 -18.29 22.16
N TYR A 162 -12.15 -18.15 22.99
CA TYR A 162 -13.16 -19.20 23.17
C TYR A 162 -14.52 -18.78 22.62
N SER A 163 -15.14 -19.67 21.87
CA SER A 163 -16.43 -19.46 21.21
C SER A 163 -17.61 -19.18 22.16
N ASN A 164 -17.46 -19.44 23.46
CA ASN A 164 -18.45 -19.10 24.48
C ASN A 164 -18.46 -17.62 24.86
N GLY A 165 -17.58 -16.81 24.26
CA GLY A 165 -17.47 -15.36 24.53
C GLY A 165 -16.86 -15.02 25.88
N GLU A 166 -16.08 -15.93 26.50
CA GLU A 166 -15.42 -15.69 27.78
C GLU A 166 -14.55 -14.44 27.75
N THR A 167 -14.65 -13.62 28.81
CA THR A 167 -13.77 -12.46 29.02
C THR A 167 -12.77 -12.79 30.12
N PHE A 168 -11.48 -12.77 29.79
CA PHE A 168 -10.44 -13.12 30.72
C PHE A 168 -10.13 -11.96 31.69
N SER A 169 -9.67 -12.31 32.89
CA SER A 169 -9.22 -11.34 33.86
C SER A 169 -7.97 -10.60 33.37
N PHE A 170 -7.88 -9.32 33.69
CA PHE A 170 -6.66 -8.55 33.52
C PHE A 170 -5.62 -9.02 34.54
N GLY A 171 -4.37 -9.19 34.14
CA GLY A 171 -3.27 -9.55 35.02
C GLY A 171 -2.54 -8.30 35.54
N SER A 172 -1.56 -7.84 34.79
CA SER A 172 -0.78 -6.66 35.17
C SER A 172 -0.22 -5.93 33.95
N TRP A 173 0.05 -4.63 34.12
CA TRP A 173 0.79 -3.84 33.14
C TRP A 173 2.26 -4.32 33.10
N ARG A 174 2.85 -4.29 31.90
CA ARG A 174 4.30 -4.46 31.76
C ARG A 174 5.00 -3.18 32.22
N ILE A 175 5.96 -3.32 33.14
CA ILE A 175 6.73 -2.21 33.72
C ILE A 175 8.21 -2.48 33.47
N ALA A 176 8.95 -1.45 33.05
CA ALA A 176 10.39 -1.55 32.82
C ALA A 176 11.18 -1.69 34.16
N ASN A 177 10.63 -1.12 35.26
CA ASN A 177 11.20 -1.24 36.59
C ASN A 177 10.11 -1.57 37.62
N SER A 178 10.01 -2.86 37.98
CA SER A 178 8.94 -3.44 38.78
C SER A 178 8.81 -2.87 40.21
N GLU A 179 9.83 -2.19 40.73
CA GLU A 179 9.84 -1.75 42.13
C GLU A 179 9.05 -0.45 42.39
N LYS A 180 8.72 0.31 41.38
CA LYS A 180 8.17 1.66 41.51
C LYS A 180 6.77 1.89 40.89
N GLY A 181 6.14 0.87 40.33
CA GLY A 181 4.87 1.00 39.63
C GLY A 181 5.01 1.67 38.24
N ILE A 182 3.90 2.14 37.68
CA ILE A 182 3.90 2.74 36.35
C ILE A 182 4.64 4.08 36.35
N GLN A 183 5.66 4.18 35.52
CA GLN A 183 6.46 5.39 35.33
C GLN A 183 6.58 5.73 33.84
N TRP A 184 6.39 6.99 33.52
CA TRP A 184 6.67 7.54 32.21
C TRP A 184 8.18 7.52 31.91
N PRO A 185 8.65 7.19 30.66
CA PRO A 185 7.86 6.84 29.46
C PRO A 185 7.83 5.34 29.10
N ASP A 186 8.47 4.45 29.83
CA ASP A 186 8.77 3.07 29.41
C ASP A 186 7.81 2.02 29.99
N ASP A 187 6.85 2.42 30.83
CA ASP A 187 5.93 1.51 31.51
C ASP A 187 4.54 1.54 30.89
N ALA A 188 3.81 0.42 31.00
CA ALA A 188 2.44 0.25 30.55
C ALA A 188 2.19 0.75 29.11
N VAL A 189 1.13 1.53 28.91
CA VAL A 189 0.71 2.12 27.64
C VAL A 189 0.35 3.59 27.84
N TRP A 190 0.51 4.41 26.81
CA TRP A 190 0.24 5.84 26.85
C TRP A 190 -0.55 6.31 25.62
N PRO A 191 -1.43 7.32 25.73
CA PRO A 191 -1.72 8.16 26.91
C PRO A 191 -2.34 7.40 28.08
N VAL A 192 -2.39 8.04 29.25
CA VAL A 192 -2.77 7.42 30.54
C VAL A 192 -4.16 6.80 30.54
N GLU A 193 -5.09 7.31 29.75
CA GLU A 193 -6.45 6.80 29.60
C GLU A 193 -6.48 5.35 29.12
N PHE A 194 -5.51 4.95 28.30
CA PHE A 194 -5.36 3.56 27.83
C PHE A 194 -4.90 2.59 28.92
N GLN A 195 -4.55 3.10 30.10
CA GLN A 195 -4.24 2.28 31.28
C GLN A 195 -5.48 1.82 32.03
N ASN A 196 -6.65 1.91 31.41
CA ASN A 196 -7.88 1.33 31.92
C ASN A 196 -8.08 -0.07 31.34
N PRO A 197 -8.07 -1.15 32.17
CA PRO A 197 -8.26 -2.52 31.69
C PRO A 197 -9.60 -2.76 30.98
N ASP A 198 -10.63 -1.97 31.28
CA ASP A 198 -11.95 -2.09 30.65
C ASP A 198 -12.03 -1.48 29.24
N TRP A 199 -10.92 -0.93 28.75
CA TRP A 199 -10.76 -0.49 27.37
C TRP A 199 -10.31 -1.61 26.44
N TYR A 200 -10.05 -2.81 26.97
CA TYR A 200 -9.58 -3.98 26.23
C TYR A 200 -10.62 -5.09 26.26
N ARG A 201 -10.82 -5.76 25.12
CA ARG A 201 -11.81 -6.84 24.99
C ARG A 201 -11.46 -8.05 25.84
N ARG A 202 -10.17 -8.37 25.99
CA ARG A 202 -9.65 -9.46 26.82
C ARG A 202 -10.27 -10.83 26.51
N LYS A 203 -10.36 -11.15 25.21
CA LYS A 203 -10.97 -12.37 24.71
C LYS A 203 -9.94 -13.46 24.34
N GLY A 204 -8.64 -13.17 24.49
CA GLY A 204 -7.56 -14.06 24.07
C GLY A 204 -7.24 -14.00 22.58
N GLU A 205 -6.22 -14.75 22.13
CA GLU A 205 -5.67 -14.71 20.79
C GLU A 205 -6.62 -15.29 19.74
N ILE A 206 -6.74 -14.63 18.58
CA ILE A 206 -7.50 -15.09 17.42
C ILE A 206 -6.91 -16.40 16.90
N VAL A 207 -7.77 -17.40 16.69
CA VAL A 207 -7.45 -18.67 16.03
C VAL A 207 -8.07 -18.71 14.63
N HIS A 208 -9.30 -18.22 14.49
CA HIS A 208 -10.07 -18.25 13.24
C HIS A 208 -10.26 -16.84 12.67
N TRP A 209 -9.30 -16.37 11.89
CA TRP A 209 -9.18 -15.00 11.37
C TRP A 209 -10.34 -14.54 10.46
N ASP A 210 -11.12 -15.44 9.92
CA ASP A 210 -12.28 -15.16 9.07
C ASP A 210 -13.62 -15.42 9.75
N SER A 211 -13.61 -15.76 11.05
CA SER A 211 -14.80 -16.04 11.85
C SER A 211 -15.17 -14.84 12.72
N PHE A 212 -16.40 -14.37 12.61
CA PHE A 212 -16.96 -13.36 13.51
C PHE A 212 -17.82 -14.06 14.59
N PRO A 213 -17.78 -13.62 15.87
CA PRO A 213 -17.15 -12.38 16.38
C PRO A 213 -15.64 -12.47 16.65
N GLU A 214 -15.02 -13.66 16.61
CA GLU A 214 -13.62 -13.90 16.99
C GLU A 214 -12.66 -12.93 16.33
N ALA A 215 -12.78 -12.71 15.02
CA ALA A 215 -11.91 -11.80 14.27
C ALA A 215 -12.04 -10.33 14.70
N ARG A 216 -13.10 -9.92 15.41
CA ARG A 216 -13.33 -8.55 15.91
C ARG A 216 -13.13 -8.38 17.40
N GLU A 217 -13.00 -9.46 18.14
CA GLU A 217 -12.95 -9.40 19.60
C GLU A 217 -11.66 -10.01 20.17
N GLY A 218 -10.96 -10.82 19.39
CA GLY A 218 -9.75 -11.51 19.82
C GLY A 218 -8.50 -10.67 19.66
N ASP A 219 -7.49 -10.97 20.49
CA ASP A 219 -6.17 -10.36 20.42
C ASP A 219 -5.46 -10.73 19.11
N PHE A 220 -4.87 -9.75 18.45
CA PHE A 220 -4.10 -9.93 17.22
C PHE A 220 -2.71 -10.48 17.55
N CYS A 221 -2.57 -11.81 17.59
CA CYS A 221 -1.42 -12.51 18.17
C CYS A 221 -1.20 -12.08 19.64
N SER A 222 -0.02 -11.60 19.98
CA SER A 222 0.28 -11.10 21.34
C SER A 222 -0.17 -9.65 21.59
N LEU A 223 -0.62 -8.91 20.55
CA LEU A 223 -1.07 -7.52 20.64
C LEU A 223 -2.43 -7.46 21.36
N LYS A 224 -2.72 -6.34 22.00
CA LYS A 224 -3.87 -6.23 22.90
C LYS A 224 -5.03 -5.48 22.26
N GLU A 225 -6.09 -6.22 21.97
CA GLU A 225 -7.30 -5.73 21.30
C GLU A 225 -7.99 -4.63 22.11
N LEU A 226 -8.25 -3.49 21.48
CA LEU A 226 -9.02 -2.38 22.05
C LEU A 226 -10.51 -2.59 21.83
N ASP A 227 -11.31 -2.27 22.82
CA ASP A 227 -12.77 -2.24 22.66
C ASP A 227 -13.22 -0.95 21.96
N THR A 228 -13.15 -0.94 20.63
CA THR A 228 -13.59 0.21 19.81
C THR A 228 -15.11 0.46 19.86
N SER A 229 -15.92 -0.47 20.38
CA SER A 229 -17.34 -0.25 20.65
C SER A 229 -17.54 0.69 21.85
N ASN A 230 -16.56 0.80 22.73
CA ASN A 230 -16.52 1.79 23.80
C ASN A 230 -16.28 3.18 23.21
N LYS A 231 -17.26 4.07 23.34
CA LYS A 231 -17.22 5.44 22.80
C LYS A 231 -16.02 6.27 23.30
N MET A 232 -15.53 5.99 24.52
CA MET A 232 -14.37 6.70 25.06
C MET A 232 -13.07 6.24 24.38
N VAL A 233 -12.92 4.95 24.09
CA VAL A 233 -11.79 4.39 23.32
C VAL A 233 -11.77 5.00 21.93
N LEU A 234 -12.88 4.90 21.21
CA LEU A 234 -12.99 5.42 19.85
C LEU A 234 -12.70 6.93 19.79
N LYS A 235 -13.28 7.70 20.72
CA LYS A 235 -13.03 9.15 20.83
C LYS A 235 -11.56 9.45 21.08
N SER A 236 -10.91 8.71 21.97
CA SER A 236 -9.50 8.90 22.29
C SER A 236 -8.59 8.64 21.08
N LEU A 237 -8.86 7.59 20.33
CA LEU A 237 -8.16 7.31 19.07
C LEU A 237 -8.36 8.43 18.05
N ILE A 238 -9.58 8.91 17.89
CA ILE A 238 -9.89 10.05 17.01
C ILE A 238 -9.08 11.29 17.43
N ASP A 239 -9.02 11.60 18.71
CA ASP A 239 -8.30 12.78 19.22
C ASP A 239 -6.78 12.64 19.02
N ILE A 240 -6.21 11.44 19.25
CA ILE A 240 -4.81 11.14 18.99
C ILE A 240 -4.47 11.39 17.52
N TYR A 241 -5.28 10.88 16.59
CA TYR A 241 -4.96 11.01 15.17
C TYR A 241 -5.26 12.40 14.61
N LYS A 242 -6.20 13.16 15.19
CA LYS A 242 -6.31 14.61 14.93
C LYS A 242 -5.05 15.37 15.37
N PHE A 243 -4.49 15.03 16.53
CA PHE A 243 -3.24 15.62 17.02
C PHE A 243 -2.10 15.44 16.01
N TRP A 244 -1.93 14.24 15.44
CA TRP A 244 -0.84 13.99 14.46
C TRP A 244 -1.02 14.76 13.16
N ILE A 245 -2.26 15.00 12.71
CA ILE A 245 -2.50 15.90 11.57
C ILE A 245 -2.07 17.32 11.91
N ALA A 246 -2.46 17.83 13.10
CA ALA A 246 -2.07 19.16 13.55
C ALA A 246 -0.57 19.31 13.76
N ALA A 247 0.04 18.34 14.41
CA ALA A 247 1.43 18.39 14.84
C ALA A 247 2.42 18.22 13.69
N ALA A 248 2.10 17.40 12.68
CA ALA A 248 3.06 17.03 11.64
C ALA A 248 2.59 17.33 10.21
N ASP A 249 1.42 17.91 10.01
CA ASP A 249 0.87 18.27 8.69
C ASP A 249 0.74 17.08 7.72
N ILE A 250 0.35 15.91 8.26
CA ILE A 250 0.17 14.67 7.51
C ILE A 250 -0.96 14.81 6.47
N ASP A 251 -0.87 14.10 5.34
CA ASP A 251 -1.80 14.22 4.21
C ASP A 251 -2.80 13.06 4.09
N GLY A 252 -2.57 11.99 4.81
CA GLY A 252 -3.44 10.81 4.82
C GLY A 252 -3.03 9.79 5.86
N TYR A 253 -3.92 8.82 6.07
CA TYR A 253 -3.68 7.65 6.90
C TYR A 253 -3.95 6.36 6.13
N ARG A 254 -3.08 5.37 6.33
CA ARG A 254 -3.41 3.97 6.12
C ARG A 254 -3.83 3.39 7.46
N LEU A 255 -5.02 2.83 7.51
CA LEU A 255 -5.55 2.21 8.72
C LEU A 255 -5.26 0.72 8.70
N ASP A 256 -4.50 0.28 9.70
CA ASP A 256 -4.15 -1.12 9.93
C ASP A 256 -5.34 -1.94 10.39
N ALA A 257 -5.42 -3.20 9.96
CA ALA A 257 -6.33 -4.23 10.49
C ALA A 257 -7.82 -3.83 10.54
N ILE A 258 -8.31 -3.05 9.57
CA ILE A 258 -9.70 -2.52 9.59
C ILE A 258 -10.77 -3.61 9.53
N LYS A 259 -10.48 -4.76 8.94
CA LYS A 259 -11.38 -5.94 8.98
C LYS A 259 -11.80 -6.32 10.42
N HIS A 260 -10.95 -6.01 11.39
CA HIS A 260 -11.11 -6.36 12.81
C HIS A 260 -11.88 -5.30 13.60
N ILE A 261 -12.30 -4.21 12.97
CA ILE A 261 -13.11 -3.14 13.57
C ILE A 261 -14.50 -3.17 12.94
N GLU A 262 -15.52 -2.87 13.72
CA GLU A 262 -16.88 -2.73 13.22
C GLU A 262 -16.95 -1.60 12.17
N ASP A 263 -17.63 -1.86 11.06
CA ASP A 263 -17.81 -0.91 9.96
C ASP A 263 -18.42 0.43 10.39
N SER A 264 -19.37 0.42 11.35
CA SER A 264 -19.93 1.62 11.95
C SER A 264 -18.89 2.47 12.69
N ASN A 265 -18.00 1.84 13.47
CA ASN A 265 -16.95 2.52 14.22
C ASN A 265 -15.86 3.06 13.27
N THR A 266 -15.54 2.32 12.23
CA THR A 266 -14.67 2.80 11.14
C THR A 266 -15.25 4.05 10.48
N SER A 267 -16.55 4.05 10.20
CA SER A 267 -17.24 5.20 9.60
C SER A 267 -17.21 6.43 10.50
N ILE A 268 -17.47 6.26 11.81
CA ILE A 268 -17.40 7.35 12.81
C ILE A 268 -15.98 7.92 12.86
N PHE A 269 -14.96 7.05 12.92
CA PHE A 269 -13.56 7.46 12.93
C PHE A 269 -13.22 8.27 11.66
N CYS A 270 -13.50 7.72 10.49
CA CYS A 270 -13.19 8.36 9.20
C CYS A 270 -13.89 9.71 9.05
N SER A 271 -15.16 9.81 9.44
CA SER A 271 -15.92 11.07 9.40
C SER A 271 -15.30 12.13 10.29
N ALA A 272 -14.97 11.78 11.53
CA ALA A 272 -14.39 12.73 12.50
C ALA A 272 -12.99 13.21 12.07
N ILE A 273 -12.17 12.35 11.48
CA ILE A 273 -10.86 12.71 10.94
C ILE A 273 -11.02 13.66 9.75
N ARG A 274 -11.94 13.33 8.82
CA ARG A 274 -12.18 14.11 7.60
C ARG A 274 -12.73 15.51 7.91
N GLU A 275 -13.71 15.61 8.82
CA GLU A 275 -14.25 16.90 9.29
C GLU A 275 -13.16 17.79 9.89
N TYR A 276 -12.30 17.20 10.71
CA TYR A 276 -11.19 17.94 11.31
C TYR A 276 -10.19 18.39 10.24
N ALA A 277 -9.77 17.49 9.35
CA ALA A 277 -8.83 17.80 8.27
C ALA A 277 -9.37 18.92 7.35
N GLU A 278 -10.65 18.86 6.98
CA GLU A 278 -11.30 19.89 6.18
C GLU A 278 -11.32 21.24 6.89
N LYS A 279 -11.67 21.24 8.18
CA LYS A 279 -11.68 22.46 9.03
C LYS A 279 -10.34 23.19 9.05
N ILE A 280 -9.23 22.47 9.02
CA ILE A 280 -7.88 23.07 9.02
C ILE A 280 -7.35 23.35 7.61
N GLY A 281 -8.07 22.98 6.54
CA GLY A 281 -7.73 23.28 5.14
C GLY A 281 -7.25 22.10 4.31
N LYS A 282 -7.20 20.87 4.86
CA LYS A 282 -6.89 19.63 4.13
C LYS A 282 -8.17 19.01 3.56
N LYS A 283 -8.64 19.54 2.42
CA LYS A 283 -9.96 19.22 1.83
C LYS A 283 -10.10 17.80 1.28
N ASN A 284 -9.01 17.13 1.00
CA ASN A 284 -8.99 15.77 0.44
C ASN A 284 -7.97 14.92 1.19
N PHE A 285 -8.10 14.89 2.53
CA PHE A 285 -7.29 14.03 3.39
C PHE A 285 -7.58 12.57 3.10
N PHE A 286 -6.57 11.76 2.82
CA PHE A 286 -6.73 10.41 2.32
C PHE A 286 -6.81 9.37 3.43
N LEU A 287 -7.87 8.58 3.43
CA LEU A 287 -8.08 7.48 4.37
C LEU A 287 -8.24 6.18 3.58
N PHE A 288 -7.27 5.29 3.66
CA PHE A 288 -7.41 3.96 3.08
C PHE A 288 -7.06 2.87 4.09
N GLY A 289 -7.65 1.68 3.91
CA GLY A 289 -7.57 0.63 4.91
C GLY A 289 -7.00 -0.68 4.40
N GLU A 290 -6.48 -1.46 5.34
CA GLU A 290 -6.19 -2.86 5.13
C GLU A 290 -7.42 -3.70 5.44
N ILE A 291 -7.98 -4.30 4.39
CA ILE A 291 -9.13 -5.19 4.48
C ILE A 291 -8.79 -6.44 3.69
N ILE A 292 -8.34 -7.48 4.41
CA ILE A 292 -7.97 -8.76 3.81
C ILE A 292 -9.24 -9.57 3.61
N GLY A 293 -9.70 -9.65 2.37
CA GLY A 293 -10.93 -10.35 2.01
C GLY A 293 -11.25 -10.19 0.53
N ASP A 294 -12.48 -10.56 0.18
CA ASP A 294 -13.00 -10.41 -1.18
C ASP A 294 -13.58 -8.99 -1.43
N ASP A 295 -13.96 -8.74 -2.68
CA ASP A 295 -14.55 -7.46 -3.09
C ASP A 295 -15.83 -7.11 -2.30
N LYS A 296 -16.61 -8.09 -1.83
CA LYS A 296 -17.84 -7.86 -1.05
C LYS A 296 -17.55 -7.37 0.36
N LEU A 297 -16.50 -7.92 1.00
CA LEU A 297 -16.07 -7.46 2.30
C LEU A 297 -15.51 -6.03 2.19
N ILE A 298 -14.70 -5.76 1.16
CA ILE A 298 -14.15 -4.42 0.92
C ILE A 298 -15.26 -3.38 0.73
N ASP A 299 -16.33 -3.70 -0.03
CA ASP A 299 -17.46 -2.78 -0.28
C ASP A 299 -18.15 -2.29 1.00
N GLN A 300 -18.07 -3.05 2.11
CA GLN A 300 -18.66 -2.65 3.40
C GLN A 300 -17.92 -1.45 4.03
N TYR A 301 -16.65 -1.25 3.71
CA TYR A 301 -15.79 -0.28 4.38
C TYR A 301 -15.39 0.91 3.49
N ILE A 302 -15.55 0.83 2.16
CA ILE A 302 -15.08 1.86 1.24
C ILE A 302 -16.19 2.76 0.71
N GLY A 303 -15.77 3.92 0.23
CA GLY A 303 -16.64 4.89 -0.40
C GLY A 303 -17.38 5.78 0.58
N ARG A 304 -17.86 6.91 0.09
CA ARG A 304 -18.64 7.87 0.86
C ARG A 304 -20.06 7.41 1.16
N ASN A 305 -20.41 6.23 0.67
CA ASN A 305 -21.75 5.67 0.74
C ASN A 305 -21.73 4.20 1.18
N ALA A 306 -20.79 3.80 2.04
CA ALA A 306 -20.76 2.45 2.60
C ALA A 306 -22.10 2.11 3.26
N ARG A 307 -22.61 0.90 3.02
CA ARG A 307 -23.88 0.44 3.60
C ARG A 307 -23.64 -0.16 4.97
N LEU A 308 -24.42 0.25 5.95
CA LEU A 308 -24.52 -0.51 7.17
C LEU A 308 -25.37 -1.77 6.91
N PRO A 309 -24.94 -2.98 7.36
CA PRO A 309 -25.64 -4.23 7.09
C PRO A 309 -27.10 -4.25 7.57
N GLU A 310 -27.42 -3.53 8.65
CA GLU A 310 -28.73 -3.53 9.31
C GLU A 310 -29.63 -2.35 8.91
N SER A 311 -29.12 -1.37 8.20
CA SER A 311 -29.91 -0.25 7.70
C SER A 311 -29.56 0.02 6.24
N ASN A 312 -30.54 0.46 5.43
CA ASN A 312 -30.25 0.96 4.09
C ASN A 312 -29.55 2.33 4.10
N GLU A 313 -29.12 2.78 5.28
CA GLU A 313 -28.39 4.02 5.46
C GLU A 313 -26.93 3.85 5.05
N ARG A 314 -26.39 4.86 4.37
CA ARG A 314 -25.02 4.89 3.91
C ARG A 314 -24.25 5.95 4.67
N PHE A 315 -23.08 5.58 5.16
CA PHE A 315 -22.21 6.47 5.91
C PHE A 315 -20.88 6.65 5.19
N PRO A 316 -20.26 7.83 5.28
CA PRO A 316 -18.90 8.02 4.81
C PRO A 316 -17.95 7.08 5.55
N ALA A 317 -17.16 6.31 4.80
CA ALA A 317 -16.16 5.38 5.33
C ALA A 317 -14.77 5.68 4.74
N LEU A 318 -13.94 4.69 4.53
CA LEU A 318 -12.64 4.83 3.88
C LEU A 318 -12.78 5.35 2.45
N ASP A 319 -11.82 6.15 1.98
CA ASP A 319 -11.76 6.58 0.58
C ASP A 319 -11.35 5.43 -0.33
N ALA A 320 -10.48 4.52 0.16
CA ALA A 320 -9.99 3.38 -0.59
C ALA A 320 -9.60 2.21 0.35
N ALA A 321 -9.34 1.05 -0.25
CA ALA A 321 -8.72 -0.10 0.40
C ALA A 321 -7.51 -0.59 -0.39
N LEU A 322 -6.62 -1.31 0.27
CA LEU A 322 -5.58 -2.13 -0.38
C LEU A 322 -6.24 -3.19 -1.24
N ASP A 323 -5.86 -3.27 -2.52
CA ASP A 323 -6.50 -4.15 -3.51
C ASP A 323 -5.97 -5.59 -3.42
N PHE A 324 -6.30 -6.27 -2.31
CA PHE A 324 -5.94 -7.69 -2.13
C PHE A 324 -6.56 -8.62 -3.18
N PRO A 325 -7.81 -8.42 -3.65
CA PRO A 325 -8.35 -9.23 -4.73
C PRO A 325 -7.55 -9.11 -6.04
N LEU A 326 -7.10 -7.91 -6.43
CA LEU A 326 -6.21 -7.73 -7.58
C LEU A 326 -4.85 -8.37 -7.34
N TRP A 327 -4.23 -8.09 -6.18
CA TRP A 327 -2.96 -8.69 -5.80
C TRP A 327 -2.98 -10.21 -5.88
N GLY A 328 -4.10 -10.82 -5.45
CA GLY A 328 -4.28 -12.28 -5.47
C GLY A 328 -4.24 -12.90 -6.86
N ILE A 329 -4.67 -12.17 -7.90
CA ILE A 329 -4.73 -12.69 -9.29
C ILE A 329 -3.63 -12.12 -10.19
N LEU A 330 -3.22 -10.87 -10.00
CA LEU A 330 -2.29 -10.16 -10.90
C LEU A 330 -0.95 -10.86 -11.03
N GLU A 331 -0.38 -11.30 -9.92
CA GLU A 331 0.90 -12.03 -9.95
C GLU A 331 0.82 -13.31 -10.79
N TRP A 332 -0.25 -14.09 -10.61
CA TRP A 332 -0.44 -15.33 -11.36
C TRP A 332 -0.65 -15.07 -12.86
N VAL A 333 -1.40 -14.00 -13.19
CA VAL A 333 -1.58 -13.58 -14.58
C VAL A 333 -0.26 -13.16 -15.21
N ILE A 334 0.47 -12.25 -14.57
CA ILE A 334 1.73 -11.71 -15.15
C ILE A 334 2.82 -12.79 -15.25
N LYS A 335 2.82 -13.75 -14.33
CA LYS A 335 3.72 -14.92 -14.40
C LYS A 335 3.28 -15.97 -15.42
N GLY A 336 2.16 -15.75 -16.13
CA GLY A 336 1.63 -16.67 -17.13
C GLY A 336 1.12 -17.99 -16.54
N LEU A 337 0.67 -17.99 -15.29
CA LEU A 337 0.19 -19.18 -14.57
C LEU A 337 -1.33 -19.36 -14.65
N ILE A 338 -2.07 -18.27 -14.84
CA ILE A 338 -3.52 -18.26 -15.07
C ILE A 338 -3.89 -17.37 -16.24
N ASN A 339 -5.08 -17.56 -16.76
CA ASN A 339 -5.60 -16.80 -17.90
C ASN A 339 -5.76 -15.30 -17.56
N PRO A 340 -5.24 -14.36 -18.36
CA PRO A 340 -5.42 -12.93 -18.14
C PRO A 340 -6.89 -12.45 -18.21
N SER A 341 -7.81 -13.24 -18.76
CA SER A 341 -9.24 -12.94 -18.72
C SER A 341 -9.81 -12.92 -17.29
N GLU A 342 -9.12 -13.49 -16.29
CA GLU A 342 -9.50 -13.37 -14.87
C GLU A 342 -9.53 -11.91 -14.40
N LEU A 343 -8.63 -11.07 -14.90
CA LEU A 343 -8.67 -9.62 -14.64
C LEU A 343 -9.94 -9.00 -15.21
N ARG A 344 -10.33 -9.37 -16.44
CA ARG A 344 -11.58 -8.88 -17.07
C ARG A 344 -12.82 -9.30 -16.25
N VAL A 345 -12.89 -10.57 -15.85
CA VAL A 345 -14.00 -11.11 -15.07
C VAL A 345 -14.17 -10.33 -13.76
N ARG A 346 -13.08 -9.99 -13.08
CA ARG A 346 -13.14 -9.17 -11.87
C ARG A 346 -13.75 -7.78 -12.14
N TYR A 347 -13.30 -7.10 -13.19
CA TYR A 347 -13.84 -5.76 -13.54
C TYR A 347 -15.33 -5.80 -13.93
N GLU A 348 -15.79 -6.85 -14.56
CA GLU A 348 -17.20 -7.04 -14.88
C GLU A 348 -18.06 -7.18 -13.61
N ARG A 349 -17.54 -7.86 -12.58
CA ARG A 349 -18.20 -8.01 -11.27
C ARG A 349 -18.35 -6.70 -10.50
N PHE A 350 -17.54 -5.68 -10.78
CA PHE A 350 -17.66 -4.37 -10.11
C PHE A 350 -19.07 -3.77 -10.25
N LYS A 351 -19.75 -4.01 -11.36
CA LYS A 351 -21.14 -3.56 -11.60
C LYS A 351 -22.14 -4.20 -10.65
N GLU A 352 -21.83 -5.40 -10.14
CA GLU A 352 -22.70 -6.16 -9.24
C GLU A 352 -22.41 -5.83 -7.77
N ILE A 353 -21.17 -5.48 -7.45
CA ILE A 353 -20.69 -5.30 -6.08
C ILE A 353 -20.73 -3.83 -5.68
N TYR A 354 -20.11 -2.95 -6.47
CA TYR A 354 -19.96 -1.55 -6.14
C TYR A 354 -21.07 -0.72 -6.75
N THR A 355 -21.82 -0.01 -5.91
CA THR A 355 -22.92 0.86 -6.36
C THR A 355 -22.43 1.99 -7.26
N ASP A 356 -21.22 2.46 -7.07
CA ASP A 356 -20.59 3.48 -7.90
C ASP A 356 -19.38 2.93 -8.65
N HIS A 357 -19.60 1.85 -9.42
CA HIS A 357 -18.55 1.19 -10.20
C HIS A 357 -17.85 2.11 -11.22
N GLY A 358 -18.49 3.20 -11.63
CA GLY A 358 -17.88 4.22 -12.48
C GLY A 358 -16.73 4.96 -11.80
N GLN A 359 -16.70 4.99 -10.48
CA GLN A 359 -15.67 5.59 -9.65
C GLN A 359 -14.70 4.58 -9.05
N ALA A 360 -14.79 3.29 -9.41
CA ALA A 360 -13.98 2.22 -8.83
C ALA A 360 -12.46 2.49 -8.87
N SER A 361 -11.98 3.30 -9.83
CA SER A 361 -10.58 3.73 -9.87
C SER A 361 -10.12 4.55 -8.66
N GLN A 362 -11.03 5.08 -7.86
CA GLN A 362 -10.72 5.82 -6.63
C GLN A 362 -10.62 4.91 -5.40
N TYR A 363 -11.22 3.73 -5.44
CA TYR A 363 -11.47 2.88 -4.27
C TYR A 363 -10.35 1.90 -3.95
N PHE A 364 -9.30 1.85 -4.79
CA PHE A 364 -8.25 0.86 -4.63
C PHE A 364 -6.86 1.47 -4.66
N VAL A 365 -6.06 1.14 -3.62
CA VAL A 365 -4.61 1.28 -3.64
C VAL A 365 -4.03 -0.06 -4.13
N THR A 366 -3.51 -0.07 -5.36
CA THR A 366 -3.08 -1.28 -6.06
C THR A 366 -1.60 -1.57 -5.82
N PHE A 367 -1.22 -2.83 -5.64
CA PHE A 367 0.15 -3.24 -5.31
C PHE A 367 0.46 -4.66 -5.80
N ILE A 368 1.74 -5.02 -5.88
CA ILE A 368 2.22 -6.38 -6.14
C ILE A 368 3.01 -6.98 -4.98
N ASP A 369 3.65 -6.12 -4.18
CA ASP A 369 4.38 -6.49 -2.98
C ASP A 369 3.91 -5.66 -1.79
N ASN A 370 3.89 -6.26 -0.60
CA ASN A 370 3.74 -5.58 0.68
C ASN A 370 4.62 -6.25 1.75
N HIS A 371 4.56 -5.74 2.96
CA HIS A 371 5.41 -6.17 4.06
C HIS A 371 4.93 -7.45 4.77
N ASP A 372 3.73 -7.95 4.46
CA ASP A 372 3.12 -9.11 5.11
C ASP A 372 2.91 -10.31 4.17
N GLN A 373 2.56 -10.08 2.88
CA GLN A 373 2.27 -11.13 1.89
C GLN A 373 1.35 -12.22 2.46
N ILE A 374 0.27 -11.80 3.13
CA ILE A 374 -0.65 -12.67 3.89
C ILE A 374 -1.33 -13.68 2.95
N GLY A 375 -1.52 -14.91 3.44
CA GLY A 375 -2.15 -15.99 2.67
C GLY A 375 -1.19 -16.74 1.72
N ARG A 376 0.07 -16.33 1.63
CA ARG A 376 1.11 -17.05 0.87
C ARG A 376 1.99 -17.90 1.79
N ASN A 377 2.25 -19.13 1.37
CA ASN A 377 3.18 -20.03 2.06
C ASN A 377 4.02 -20.79 1.00
N PRO A 378 5.32 -20.52 0.89
CA PRO A 378 6.08 -19.51 1.65
C PRO A 378 5.69 -18.07 1.26
N ARG A 379 5.86 -17.12 2.21
CA ARG A 379 5.75 -15.68 1.91
C ARG A 379 6.87 -15.28 0.97
N GLY A 380 6.56 -14.51 -0.06
CA GLY A 380 7.57 -14.13 -1.04
C GLY A 380 7.22 -12.83 -1.75
N ARG A 381 8.24 -12.02 -2.04
CA ARG A 381 8.09 -10.90 -2.98
C ARG A 381 7.75 -11.42 -4.38
N PHE A 382 7.27 -10.58 -5.24
CA PHE A 382 6.91 -10.95 -6.62
C PHE A 382 8.02 -11.72 -7.34
N LEU A 383 9.30 -11.36 -7.12
CA LEU A 383 10.46 -12.05 -7.72
C LEU A 383 10.95 -13.27 -6.92
N TYR A 384 10.32 -13.64 -5.82
CA TYR A 384 10.72 -14.84 -5.10
C TYR A 384 10.55 -16.08 -5.99
N ASN A 385 11.64 -16.84 -6.15
CA ASN A 385 11.71 -18.00 -7.07
C ASN A 385 11.31 -17.69 -8.53
N ASN A 386 11.40 -16.43 -8.95
CA ASN A 386 11.10 -16.00 -10.30
C ASN A 386 12.36 -15.44 -11.00
N PRO A 387 12.88 -16.10 -12.05
CA PRO A 387 14.08 -15.63 -12.75
C PRO A 387 13.81 -14.46 -13.71
N PHE A 388 12.55 -14.17 -14.03
CA PHE A 388 12.17 -13.22 -15.08
C PHE A 388 11.94 -11.81 -14.50
N GLN A 389 13.00 -11.03 -14.37
CA GLN A 389 12.93 -9.66 -13.83
C GLN A 389 12.00 -8.74 -14.64
N ASN A 390 11.85 -8.94 -15.94
CA ASN A 390 10.95 -8.14 -16.78
C ASN A 390 9.47 -8.29 -16.37
N GLN A 391 9.09 -9.40 -15.75
CA GLN A 391 7.72 -9.56 -15.24
C GLN A 391 7.35 -8.56 -14.13
N VAL A 392 8.34 -8.08 -13.33
CA VAL A 392 8.09 -6.96 -12.40
C VAL A 392 7.74 -5.69 -13.16
N ILE A 393 8.41 -5.44 -14.29
CA ILE A 393 8.14 -4.29 -15.15
C ILE A 393 6.71 -4.36 -15.70
N LEU A 394 6.29 -5.56 -16.17
CA LEU A 394 4.90 -5.78 -16.62
C LEU A 394 3.90 -5.56 -15.48
N ALA A 395 4.16 -6.11 -14.31
CA ALA A 395 3.26 -6.00 -13.16
C ALA A 395 3.13 -4.54 -12.69
N MET A 396 4.24 -3.82 -12.53
CA MET A 396 4.22 -2.39 -12.21
C MET A 396 3.63 -1.56 -13.35
N GLY A 397 3.91 -1.94 -14.60
CA GLY A 397 3.28 -1.34 -15.78
C GLY A 397 1.77 -1.48 -15.77
N TYR A 398 1.25 -2.65 -15.38
CA TYR A 398 -0.19 -2.85 -15.18
C TYR A 398 -0.73 -1.90 -14.10
N LEU A 399 -0.11 -1.84 -12.92
CA LEU A 399 -0.56 -0.92 -11.85
C LEU A 399 -0.56 0.55 -12.29
N LEU A 400 0.49 0.97 -13.02
CA LEU A 400 0.63 2.36 -13.47
C LEU A 400 -0.30 2.74 -14.62
N THR A 401 -0.84 1.75 -15.36
CA THR A 401 -1.70 2.02 -16.53
C THR A 401 -3.15 1.56 -16.35
N SER A 402 -3.44 0.70 -15.37
CA SER A 402 -4.79 0.24 -15.04
C SER A 402 -5.52 1.21 -14.10
N MET A 403 -6.77 0.86 -13.76
CA MET A 403 -7.54 1.57 -12.72
C MET A 403 -6.92 1.35 -11.35
N GLY A 404 -6.98 2.38 -10.51
CA GLY A 404 -6.49 2.38 -9.14
C GLY A 404 -5.42 3.43 -8.88
N ILE A 405 -5.02 3.53 -7.62
CA ILE A 405 -3.93 4.37 -7.12
C ILE A 405 -2.72 3.46 -6.95
N PRO A 406 -1.70 3.55 -7.82
CA PRO A 406 -0.58 2.62 -7.77
C PRO A 406 0.28 2.84 -6.53
N CYS A 407 0.68 1.72 -5.91
CA CYS A 407 1.61 1.69 -4.79
C CYS A 407 2.76 0.72 -5.07
N ILE A 408 3.99 1.16 -4.84
CA ILE A 408 5.18 0.32 -4.90
C ILE A 408 5.75 0.12 -3.49
N TYR A 409 6.06 -1.12 -3.15
CA TYR A 409 6.76 -1.46 -1.92
C TYR A 409 8.27 -1.32 -2.12
N TYR A 410 8.97 -0.68 -1.18
CA TYR A 410 10.41 -0.42 -1.28
C TYR A 410 11.20 -1.69 -1.64
N GLY A 411 12.20 -1.53 -2.48
CA GLY A 411 13.05 -2.61 -2.98
C GLY A 411 12.50 -3.34 -4.21
N THR A 412 11.21 -3.25 -4.53
CA THR A 412 10.64 -3.82 -5.76
C THR A 412 11.30 -3.21 -7.00
N GLU A 413 11.58 -1.90 -6.99
CA GLU A 413 12.30 -1.18 -8.06
C GLU A 413 13.78 -1.58 -8.17
N GLN A 414 14.31 -2.26 -7.17
CA GLN A 414 15.69 -2.82 -7.15
C GLN A 414 15.71 -4.34 -7.34
N GLY A 415 14.57 -4.93 -7.67
CA GLY A 415 14.45 -6.36 -7.94
C GLY A 415 14.60 -7.25 -6.71
N PHE A 416 14.25 -6.76 -5.51
CA PHE A 416 14.29 -7.57 -4.30
C PHE A 416 13.44 -8.83 -4.47
N ASN A 417 13.99 -9.96 -4.04
CA ASN A 417 13.42 -11.29 -4.29
C ASN A 417 13.34 -12.17 -3.03
N GLY A 418 13.33 -11.54 -1.85
CA GLY A 418 13.26 -12.26 -0.60
C GLY A 418 11.96 -13.06 -0.46
N GLY A 419 12.06 -14.16 0.28
CA GLY A 419 10.93 -15.01 0.63
C GLY A 419 11.35 -16.17 1.52
N GLY A 420 10.38 -16.73 2.24
CA GLY A 420 10.57 -17.80 3.20
C GLY A 420 9.33 -18.02 4.06
N ASP A 421 9.49 -18.74 5.16
CA ASP A 421 8.43 -19.08 6.11
C ASP A 421 8.08 -17.96 7.11
N HIS A 422 8.82 -16.84 7.07
CA HIS A 422 8.65 -15.72 7.97
C HIS A 422 8.68 -14.40 7.22
N ASP A 423 7.95 -13.39 7.70
CA ASP A 423 7.87 -12.04 7.11
C ASP A 423 9.21 -11.29 7.06
N LYS A 424 10.16 -11.59 7.95
CA LYS A 424 11.52 -11.03 7.88
C LYS A 424 12.14 -11.15 6.49
N TYR A 425 11.84 -12.23 5.75
CA TYR A 425 12.44 -12.48 4.44
C TYR A 425 11.95 -11.56 3.34
N ILE A 426 10.78 -10.93 3.52
CA ILE A 426 10.24 -9.92 2.61
C ILE A 426 10.45 -8.48 3.12
N ARG A 427 11.18 -8.31 4.23
CA ARG A 427 11.49 -7.04 4.90
C ARG A 427 12.98 -6.76 4.92
N GLU A 428 13.67 -7.01 3.80
CA GLU A 428 15.09 -6.75 3.64
C GLU A 428 15.38 -5.25 3.67
N CYS A 429 16.58 -4.86 4.11
CA CYS A 429 16.98 -3.46 4.21
C CYS A 429 17.49 -2.92 2.88
N MET A 430 17.05 -1.72 2.50
CA MET A 430 17.59 -0.96 1.36
C MET A 430 19.02 -0.48 1.61
N PHE A 431 19.40 -0.21 2.85
CA PHE A 431 20.78 0.13 3.23
C PHE A 431 21.62 -1.08 3.68
N GLY A 432 21.00 -2.22 3.88
CA GLY A 432 21.59 -3.56 3.91
C GLY A 432 22.69 -3.83 4.92
N GLU A 433 22.75 -3.13 6.06
CA GLU A 433 23.86 -3.28 7.03
C GLU A 433 24.02 -4.72 7.53
N LYS A 434 22.96 -5.31 8.08
CA LYS A 434 22.95 -6.72 8.58
C LYS A 434 21.97 -7.61 7.84
N TRP A 435 20.86 -7.05 7.33
CA TRP A 435 19.76 -7.78 6.70
C TRP A 435 19.45 -7.24 5.32
N GLY A 436 20.46 -7.23 4.42
CA GLY A 436 20.31 -6.75 3.04
C GLY A 436 19.61 -7.76 2.14
N ALA A 437 19.10 -7.27 1.01
CA ALA A 437 18.55 -8.10 -0.05
C ALA A 437 19.61 -9.06 -0.63
N PHE A 438 19.16 -10.05 -1.41
CA PHE A 438 20.03 -11.04 -2.07
C PHE A 438 20.94 -11.79 -1.08
N ASN A 439 20.48 -11.99 0.16
CA ASN A 439 21.23 -12.65 1.22
C ASN A 439 22.57 -11.97 1.57
N THR A 440 22.62 -10.63 1.55
CA THR A 440 23.85 -9.84 1.72
C THR A 440 23.88 -9.02 3.00
N THR A 441 25.08 -8.54 3.37
CA THR A 441 25.31 -7.53 4.41
C THR A 441 26.24 -6.44 3.89
N GLY A 442 26.13 -5.20 4.42
CA GLY A 442 27.08 -4.13 4.19
C GLY A 442 26.97 -3.41 2.85
N PHE A 443 25.82 -3.46 2.19
CA PHE A 443 25.56 -2.75 0.94
C PHE A 443 24.26 -1.95 0.99
N HIS A 444 24.19 -0.84 0.23
CA HIS A 444 22.94 -0.18 -0.06
C HIS A 444 22.46 -0.48 -1.50
N PHE A 445 21.14 -0.36 -1.73
CA PHE A 445 20.48 -0.75 -2.98
C PHE A 445 19.82 0.44 -3.72
N PHE A 446 20.27 1.67 -3.50
CA PHE A 446 19.71 2.86 -4.16
C PHE A 446 20.35 3.09 -5.54
N ASN A 447 20.14 2.16 -6.48
CA ASN A 447 20.72 2.22 -7.82
C ASN A 447 19.75 2.86 -8.82
N LEU A 448 19.96 4.13 -9.18
CA LEU A 448 19.17 4.85 -10.19
C LEU A 448 19.28 4.26 -11.61
N ASN A 449 20.31 3.44 -11.85
CA ASN A 449 20.54 2.80 -13.14
C ASN A 449 20.00 1.36 -13.21
N HIS A 450 19.33 0.87 -12.17
CA HIS A 450 18.71 -0.44 -12.19
C HIS A 450 17.66 -0.52 -13.31
N PRO A 451 17.63 -1.58 -14.15
CA PRO A 451 16.69 -1.66 -15.28
C PRO A 451 15.22 -1.50 -14.85
N ILE A 452 14.80 -2.21 -13.78
CA ILE A 452 13.43 -2.10 -13.25
C ILE A 452 13.12 -0.65 -12.80
N TYR A 453 14.05 0.01 -12.09
CA TYR A 453 13.88 1.40 -11.68
C TYR A 453 13.65 2.34 -12.87
N LYS A 454 14.46 2.20 -13.92
CA LYS A 454 14.35 3.01 -15.14
C LYS A 454 13.02 2.80 -15.86
N SER A 455 12.62 1.54 -16.05
CA SER A 455 11.35 1.23 -16.73
C SER A 455 10.14 1.73 -15.95
N ILE A 456 10.12 1.55 -14.62
CA ILE A 456 9.04 2.09 -13.77
C ILE A 456 8.99 3.62 -13.89
N LYS A 457 10.13 4.30 -13.85
CA LYS A 457 10.23 5.75 -14.01
C LYS A 457 9.65 6.23 -15.34
N GLU A 458 9.94 5.55 -16.44
CA GLU A 458 9.43 5.88 -17.79
C GLU A 458 7.91 5.71 -17.86
N ILE A 459 7.38 4.58 -17.35
CA ILE A 459 5.94 4.33 -17.32
C ILE A 459 5.23 5.34 -16.41
N ALA A 460 5.80 5.67 -15.25
CA ALA A 460 5.25 6.68 -14.34
C ALA A 460 5.21 8.07 -14.99
N ALA A 461 6.23 8.44 -15.79
CA ALA A 461 6.24 9.68 -16.54
C ALA A 461 5.12 9.72 -17.60
N ILE A 462 4.88 8.60 -18.31
CA ILE A 462 3.76 8.48 -19.26
C ILE A 462 2.42 8.62 -18.52
N ARG A 463 2.22 7.93 -17.39
CA ARG A 463 1.01 8.07 -16.56
C ARG A 463 0.75 9.53 -16.17
N LYS A 464 1.80 10.26 -15.77
CA LYS A 464 1.69 11.67 -15.38
C LYS A 464 1.25 12.55 -16.55
N MET A 465 1.73 12.30 -17.77
CA MET A 465 1.38 13.07 -18.97
C MET A 465 0.01 12.72 -19.53
N GLU A 466 -0.48 11.50 -19.31
CA GLU A 466 -1.67 10.97 -19.94
C GLU A 466 -2.84 10.83 -18.94
N PRO A 467 -3.79 11.80 -18.90
CA PRO A 467 -4.93 11.77 -18.00
C PRO A 467 -5.79 10.50 -18.13
N ALA A 468 -5.90 9.94 -19.34
CA ALA A 468 -6.64 8.72 -19.57
C ALA A 468 -6.13 7.54 -18.74
N LEU A 469 -4.83 7.47 -18.44
CA LEU A 469 -4.26 6.42 -17.58
C LEU A 469 -4.64 6.59 -16.09
N ARG A 470 -5.07 7.80 -15.68
CA ARG A 470 -5.48 8.10 -14.30
C ARG A 470 -6.99 8.06 -14.12
N TYR A 471 -7.73 8.67 -15.05
CA TYR A 471 -9.18 8.92 -14.94
C TYR A 471 -10.02 8.11 -15.91
N GLY A 472 -9.43 7.59 -17.02
CA GLY A 472 -10.15 6.90 -18.06
C GLY A 472 -10.82 5.61 -17.59
N ARG A 473 -11.89 5.23 -18.27
CA ARG A 473 -12.50 3.91 -18.11
C ARG A 473 -11.61 2.85 -18.75
N GLN A 474 -11.64 1.62 -18.21
CA GLN A 474 -10.86 0.50 -18.69
C GLN A 474 -11.71 -0.47 -19.49
N TYR A 475 -11.20 -0.86 -20.67
CA TYR A 475 -11.85 -1.81 -21.57
C TYR A 475 -10.86 -2.88 -21.99
N PHE A 476 -11.08 -4.11 -21.57
CA PHE A 476 -10.28 -5.24 -22.06
C PHE A 476 -10.51 -5.43 -23.55
N ARG A 477 -9.45 -5.70 -24.30
CA ARG A 477 -9.49 -5.81 -25.75
C ARG A 477 -9.37 -7.26 -26.19
N GLU A 478 -10.16 -7.63 -27.19
CA GLU A 478 -10.03 -8.91 -27.86
C GLU A 478 -8.77 -8.93 -28.73
N ILE A 479 -8.16 -10.08 -28.81
CA ILE A 479 -6.95 -10.34 -29.59
C ILE A 479 -7.22 -11.37 -30.70
N SER A 480 -6.35 -11.41 -31.72
CA SER A 480 -6.41 -12.38 -32.79
C SER A 480 -5.01 -12.69 -33.33
N GLY A 481 -4.62 -13.95 -33.44
CA GLY A 481 -3.37 -14.36 -34.08
C GLY A 481 -3.38 -14.23 -35.60
N ASN A 482 -4.56 -14.25 -36.24
CA ASN A 482 -4.72 -14.21 -37.71
C ASN A 482 -5.40 -12.95 -38.26
N GLY A 483 -5.82 -12.04 -37.39
CA GLY A 483 -6.53 -10.82 -37.77
C GLY A 483 -8.00 -11.02 -38.21
N VAL A 484 -8.55 -12.22 -38.08
CA VAL A 484 -9.92 -12.56 -38.51
C VAL A 484 -10.77 -12.98 -37.31
N ASN A 485 -10.28 -13.90 -36.53
CA ASN A 485 -10.99 -14.48 -35.39
C ASN A 485 -10.54 -13.78 -34.11
N PHE A 486 -11.32 -12.84 -33.63
CA PHE A 486 -11.05 -12.11 -32.40
C PHE A 486 -11.77 -12.74 -31.21
N GLY A 487 -11.10 -12.76 -30.05
CA GLY A 487 -11.64 -13.21 -28.81
C GLY A 487 -10.78 -12.79 -27.60
N PHE A 488 -11.33 -12.91 -26.41
CA PHE A 488 -10.51 -12.74 -25.21
C PHE A 488 -9.57 -13.92 -25.05
N PRO A 489 -8.38 -13.70 -24.44
CA PRO A 489 -7.42 -14.77 -24.17
C PRO A 489 -8.05 -15.96 -23.46
N ILE A 490 -7.73 -17.17 -23.92
CA ILE A 490 -8.15 -18.43 -23.31
C ILE A 490 -6.99 -19.19 -22.65
N ASP A 491 -5.75 -18.86 -23.02
CA ASP A 491 -4.53 -19.45 -22.48
C ASP A 491 -3.84 -18.50 -21.50
N SER A 492 -2.99 -19.04 -20.62
CA SER A 492 -2.25 -18.25 -19.64
C SER A 492 -1.09 -17.47 -20.25
N ASN A 493 -0.30 -18.11 -21.15
CA ASN A 493 0.87 -17.50 -21.81
C ASN A 493 0.44 -16.82 -23.11
N CYS A 494 -0.17 -15.64 -23.03
CA CYS A 494 -0.68 -14.95 -24.21
C CYS A 494 -0.57 -13.43 -24.04
N THR A 495 -1.14 -12.70 -24.97
CA THR A 495 -1.19 -11.24 -24.92
C THR A 495 -2.36 -10.77 -24.04
N LEU A 496 -2.06 -9.94 -23.05
CA LEU A 496 -3.03 -9.14 -22.33
C LEU A 496 -3.15 -7.77 -23.00
N ALA A 497 -4.37 -7.37 -23.38
CA ALA A 497 -4.60 -6.07 -23.98
C ALA A 497 -5.82 -5.36 -23.35
N TYR A 498 -5.69 -4.07 -23.10
CA TYR A 498 -6.81 -3.21 -22.65
C TYR A 498 -6.58 -1.77 -23.06
N SER A 499 -7.67 -1.02 -23.19
CA SER A 499 -7.64 0.42 -23.45
C SER A 499 -8.08 1.20 -22.22
N ARG A 500 -7.46 2.36 -22.03
CA ARG A 500 -7.93 3.42 -21.13
C ARG A 500 -8.53 4.52 -21.98
N ILE A 501 -9.81 4.82 -21.77
CA ILE A 501 -10.53 5.82 -22.56
C ILE A 501 -11.01 6.95 -21.66
N LEU A 502 -10.64 8.16 -22.02
CA LEU A 502 -11.11 9.40 -21.41
C LEU A 502 -11.51 10.36 -22.55
N ASP A 503 -12.76 10.78 -22.55
CA ASP A 503 -13.36 11.63 -23.59
C ASP A 503 -13.08 11.09 -25.00
N ASP A 504 -12.26 11.78 -25.78
CA ASP A 504 -11.89 11.46 -27.17
C ASP A 504 -10.54 10.73 -27.30
N THR A 505 -9.94 10.35 -26.19
CA THR A 505 -8.60 9.76 -26.15
C THR A 505 -8.66 8.29 -25.74
N GLU A 506 -8.20 7.41 -26.64
CA GLU A 506 -7.90 6.01 -26.36
C GLU A 506 -6.38 5.82 -26.19
N ILE A 507 -5.97 5.21 -25.07
CA ILE A 507 -4.62 4.68 -24.87
C ILE A 507 -4.73 3.17 -24.77
N LEU A 508 -4.11 2.47 -25.71
CA LEU A 508 -4.04 1.02 -25.75
C LEU A 508 -2.79 0.51 -25.05
N ILE A 509 -2.97 -0.40 -24.11
CA ILE A 509 -1.89 -1.10 -23.42
C ILE A 509 -1.89 -2.55 -23.89
N VAL A 510 -0.71 -3.05 -24.28
CA VAL A 510 -0.51 -4.42 -24.74
C VAL A 510 0.68 -5.00 -23.99
N MET A 511 0.52 -6.20 -23.43
CA MET A 511 1.55 -6.91 -22.67
C MET A 511 1.70 -8.32 -23.19
N ASN A 512 2.93 -8.70 -23.53
CA ASN A 512 3.28 -10.08 -23.84
C ASN A 512 3.60 -10.83 -22.54
N LEU A 513 2.76 -11.78 -22.15
CA LEU A 513 2.95 -12.61 -20.94
C LEU A 513 3.72 -13.90 -21.24
N ASP A 514 4.04 -14.16 -22.52
CA ASP A 514 4.75 -15.37 -22.96
C ASP A 514 6.27 -15.20 -22.80
N ALA A 515 6.94 -16.30 -22.56
CA ALA A 515 8.40 -16.42 -22.60
C ALA A 515 8.98 -16.39 -24.04
N LYS A 516 8.15 -16.17 -25.05
CA LYS A 516 8.52 -16.03 -26.45
C LYS A 516 7.96 -14.73 -27.02
N GLN A 517 8.59 -14.25 -28.09
CA GLN A 517 8.04 -13.15 -28.88
C GLN A 517 6.62 -13.51 -29.35
N ARG A 518 5.71 -12.56 -29.25
CA ARG A 518 4.33 -12.68 -29.74
C ARG A 518 3.98 -11.56 -30.72
N MET A 519 3.11 -11.90 -31.63
CA MET A 519 2.54 -10.97 -32.59
C MET A 519 1.03 -11.24 -32.68
N ASP A 520 0.25 -10.28 -32.23
CA ASP A 520 -1.21 -10.38 -32.24
C ASP A 520 -1.85 -9.13 -32.86
N TYR A 521 -3.04 -9.30 -33.43
CA TYR A 521 -3.91 -8.20 -33.80
C TYR A 521 -4.78 -7.87 -32.60
N ILE A 522 -4.84 -6.58 -32.23
CA ILE A 522 -5.56 -6.10 -31.05
C ILE A 522 -6.72 -5.21 -31.52
N ASN A 523 -7.94 -5.54 -31.12
CA ASN A 523 -9.11 -4.71 -31.38
C ASN A 523 -9.00 -3.35 -30.66
N VAL A 524 -9.29 -2.25 -31.37
CA VAL A 524 -9.32 -0.89 -30.83
C VAL A 524 -10.71 -0.26 -31.02
N ASP A 525 -10.96 0.86 -30.36
CA ASP A 525 -12.21 1.59 -30.53
C ASP A 525 -12.31 2.14 -31.96
N SER A 526 -13.37 1.75 -32.68
CA SER A 526 -13.49 2.10 -34.11
C SER A 526 -13.76 3.58 -34.37
N TYR A 527 -14.30 4.31 -33.38
CA TYR A 527 -14.56 5.74 -33.49
C TYR A 527 -13.33 6.57 -33.09
N LEU A 528 -12.72 6.26 -31.97
CA LEU A 528 -11.56 6.99 -31.44
C LEU A 528 -10.27 6.66 -32.19
N SER A 529 -10.16 5.45 -32.72
CA SER A 529 -9.00 4.93 -33.45
C SER A 529 -9.40 4.48 -34.86
N PRO A 530 -9.62 5.43 -35.79
CA PRO A 530 -10.09 5.12 -37.14
C PRO A 530 -9.00 4.48 -38.01
N ALA A 531 -9.41 3.54 -38.85
CA ALA A 531 -8.48 2.85 -39.78
C ALA A 531 -7.78 3.86 -40.72
N GLY A 532 -6.58 3.51 -41.17
CA GLY A 532 -5.68 4.37 -41.94
C GLY A 532 -4.90 5.41 -41.14
N LYS A 533 -5.10 5.47 -39.82
CA LYS A 533 -4.28 6.26 -38.89
C LYS A 533 -3.23 5.39 -38.23
N LYS A 534 -2.31 6.00 -37.48
CA LYS A 534 -1.25 5.31 -36.75
C LYS A 534 -1.33 5.61 -35.27
N MET A 535 -1.04 4.61 -34.45
CA MET A 535 -0.75 4.77 -33.03
C MET A 535 0.76 4.71 -32.80
N ILE A 536 1.27 5.63 -31.98
CA ILE A 536 2.69 5.68 -31.58
C ILE A 536 2.85 4.92 -30.27
N ASN A 537 3.90 4.14 -30.14
CA ASN A 537 4.31 3.52 -28.87
C ASN A 537 4.97 4.58 -27.96
N LEU A 538 4.31 4.96 -26.87
CA LEU A 538 4.83 5.99 -25.95
C LEU A 538 6.10 5.57 -25.20
N LEU A 539 6.38 4.27 -25.11
CA LEU A 539 7.63 3.74 -24.54
C LEU A 539 8.79 3.74 -25.57
N LYS A 540 8.45 3.71 -26.87
CA LYS A 540 9.38 3.71 -28.00
C LYS A 540 8.83 4.61 -29.11
N PRO A 541 8.98 5.95 -28.99
CA PRO A 541 8.30 6.90 -29.89
C PRO A 541 8.65 6.77 -31.39
N GLU A 542 9.75 6.10 -31.69
CA GLU A 542 10.15 5.71 -33.05
C GLU A 542 9.30 4.58 -33.64
N GLU A 543 8.61 3.80 -32.81
CA GLU A 543 7.73 2.72 -33.24
C GLU A 543 6.30 3.22 -33.39
N SER A 544 5.65 2.84 -34.49
CA SER A 544 4.22 3.08 -34.71
C SER A 544 3.56 1.88 -35.36
N VAL A 545 2.26 1.70 -35.08
CA VAL A 545 1.44 0.65 -35.64
C VAL A 545 0.29 1.28 -36.43
N GLU A 546 -0.01 0.74 -37.62
CA GLU A 546 -1.13 1.21 -38.45
C GLU A 546 -2.44 0.59 -37.95
N ILE A 547 -3.49 1.39 -37.91
CA ILE A 547 -4.83 0.93 -37.63
C ILE A 547 -5.47 0.47 -38.94
N ILE A 548 -5.82 -0.80 -39.00
CA ILE A 548 -6.38 -1.44 -40.19
C ILE A 548 -7.83 -1.86 -39.96
N HIS A 549 -8.59 -1.97 -41.05
CA HIS A 549 -9.88 -2.66 -41.02
C HIS A 549 -9.67 -4.16 -40.94
N SER A 550 -10.35 -4.81 -40.03
CA SER A 550 -10.34 -6.27 -39.87
C SER A 550 -11.78 -6.76 -39.68
N GLY A 551 -12.45 -7.06 -40.75
CA GLY A 551 -13.90 -7.32 -40.80
C GLY A 551 -14.68 -6.05 -40.42
N SER A 552 -15.55 -6.15 -39.42
CA SER A 552 -16.35 -5.00 -38.90
C SER A 552 -15.62 -4.18 -37.83
N ARG A 553 -14.33 -4.46 -37.55
CA ARG A 553 -13.53 -3.90 -36.44
C ARG A 553 -12.34 -3.11 -36.99
N ASN A 554 -11.84 -2.20 -36.16
CA ASN A 554 -10.53 -1.62 -36.34
C ASN A 554 -9.54 -2.35 -35.40
N ALA A 555 -8.36 -2.65 -35.92
CA ALA A 555 -7.33 -3.35 -35.16
C ALA A 555 -5.93 -2.82 -35.46
N VAL A 556 -5.01 -3.00 -34.54
CA VAL A 556 -3.58 -2.80 -34.72
C VAL A 556 -2.84 -4.11 -34.62
N ARG A 557 -1.79 -4.30 -35.43
CA ARG A 557 -0.89 -5.44 -35.36
C ARG A 557 0.30 -5.06 -34.48
N VAL A 558 0.43 -5.70 -33.32
CA VAL A 558 1.49 -5.44 -32.34
C VAL A 558 2.41 -6.65 -32.22
N SER A 559 3.73 -6.42 -32.26
CA SER A 559 4.74 -7.42 -31.99
C SER A 559 5.54 -6.99 -30.77
N LEU A 560 5.63 -7.86 -29.76
CA LEU A 560 6.34 -7.62 -28.51
C LEU A 560 7.29 -8.79 -28.22
N ASP A 561 8.47 -8.47 -27.74
CA ASP A 561 9.43 -9.46 -27.27
C ASP A 561 8.96 -10.13 -25.96
N THR A 562 9.71 -11.11 -25.48
CA THR A 562 9.44 -11.83 -24.24
C THR A 562 9.24 -10.87 -23.06
N HIS A 563 8.09 -10.98 -22.38
CA HIS A 563 7.73 -10.16 -21.21
C HIS A 563 7.92 -8.66 -21.46
N GLU A 564 7.49 -8.20 -22.62
CA GLU A 564 7.52 -6.79 -23.02
C GLU A 564 6.10 -6.18 -23.00
N MET A 565 6.04 -4.86 -22.82
CA MET A 565 4.80 -4.09 -22.95
C MET A 565 4.95 -2.92 -23.92
N GLY A 566 3.82 -2.52 -24.52
CA GLY A 566 3.69 -1.31 -25.32
C GLY A 566 2.50 -0.47 -24.82
N ILE A 567 2.65 0.85 -24.91
CA ILE A 567 1.60 1.83 -24.59
C ILE A 567 1.39 2.67 -25.84
N PHE A 568 0.24 2.50 -26.48
CA PHE A 568 -0.03 3.08 -27.80
C PHE A 568 -1.10 4.16 -27.73
N LYS A 569 -0.84 5.27 -28.38
CA LYS A 569 -1.76 6.40 -28.52
C LYS A 569 -1.87 6.86 -29.95
N LEU A 570 -3.06 7.26 -30.39
CA LEU A 570 -3.26 7.83 -31.72
C LEU A 570 -2.30 9.00 -31.96
N ASN A 571 -1.60 8.98 -33.09
CA ASN A 571 -0.76 10.10 -33.51
C ASN A 571 -1.67 11.27 -33.95
N SER A 572 -2.07 12.11 -33.01
CA SER A 572 -2.74 13.36 -33.31
C SER A 572 -1.70 14.37 -33.77
N ILE A 573 -1.61 14.62 -35.05
CA ILE A 573 -0.96 15.85 -35.53
C ILE A 573 -1.75 16.99 -34.87
N ARG A 574 -1.16 17.67 -33.87
CA ARG A 574 -1.76 18.90 -33.34
C ARG A 574 -1.97 19.84 -34.53
N ARG A 575 -3.23 20.07 -34.89
CA ARG A 575 -3.61 21.18 -35.79
C ARG A 575 -3.48 22.50 -35.06
#